data_ec1823f595d1e772c2027d831048e9f8
#
_entry.id   ec1823f595d1e772c2027d831048e9f8
#
_cell.length_a   1.000
_cell.length_b   1.000
_cell.length_c   1.000
_cell.angle_alpha   90.00
_cell.angle_beta   90.00
_cell.angle_gamma   90.00
#
_symmetry.space_group_name_H-M   'P 1'
#
loop_
_entity.id
_entity.type
_entity.pdbx_description
1 polymer ?
#
loop_
_entity_poly.entity_id
_entity_poly.type
_entity_poly.pdbx_seq_one_letter_code
_entity_poly.pdbx_strand_id
1 'polypeptide(L)'
;MGLFNWFTQEIAIDLGTANTLIIHNDEVVVNEPSIVALNRNNPKEVLAVGKRALMMHEKTHESIRTVRPLKDGVIADFNAAELMIRELIKLVYPKKPLFPPSWRMMICIPSSITEVEKRAVRDSAEQAGAKEVYLLHEPMAAALGIGIDVEEPVGNMIIDIGGGTTGITVIALAGIVCDQSIRIAGDEFTADIMEALRRYHSLLIGERTAEQIKIQVGAAMKDLENPPEDIPVNGRDLVTGIPKQIMVSHQEIAEALDKSIFKIEEAILKALEQTPPELAADIYRRGLYLTGGGAL
;
A
#
# COMPACT_ATOMS: atom_id res chain seq x y z
N MET A 1 -23.43 -29.04 -11.42
CA MET A 1 -22.47 -28.74 -10.33
C MET A 1 -21.51 -29.91 -10.23
N GLY A 2 -20.26 -29.78 -10.66
CA GLY A 2 -19.30 -30.87 -10.72
C GLY A 2 -18.73 -31.15 -9.32
N LEU A 3 -18.46 -32.41 -9.00
CA LEU A 3 -17.79 -32.88 -7.78
C LEU A 3 -16.43 -32.18 -7.52
N PHE A 4 -15.88 -31.48 -8.48
CA PHE A 4 -14.58 -30.78 -8.40
C PHE A 4 -14.64 -29.36 -7.79
N ASN A 5 -15.84 -28.77 -7.57
CA ASN A 5 -15.97 -27.45 -6.94
C ASN A 5 -15.73 -27.47 -5.41
N TRP A 6 -15.67 -28.62 -4.79
CA TRP A 6 -15.46 -28.76 -3.34
C TRP A 6 -14.03 -28.46 -2.90
N PHE A 7 -13.07 -28.41 -3.84
CA PHE A 7 -11.65 -28.12 -3.56
C PHE A 7 -11.20 -26.74 -4.02
N THR A 8 -12.10 -25.94 -4.61
CA THR A 8 -11.75 -24.58 -5.04
C THR A 8 -12.07 -23.61 -3.89
N GLN A 9 -11.06 -22.90 -3.43
CA GLN A 9 -11.16 -21.88 -2.40
C GLN A 9 -11.03 -20.50 -3.04
N GLU A 10 -11.68 -19.50 -2.46
CA GLU A 10 -11.67 -18.14 -2.96
C GLU A 10 -10.84 -17.26 -2.03
N ILE A 11 -9.96 -16.45 -2.60
CA ILE A 11 -9.21 -15.42 -1.88
C ILE A 11 -9.27 -14.11 -2.65
N ALA A 12 -9.34 -13.00 -1.92
CA ALA A 12 -9.09 -11.68 -2.45
C ALA A 12 -7.72 -11.20 -1.98
N ILE A 13 -6.95 -10.61 -2.89
CA ILE A 13 -5.60 -10.11 -2.61
C ILE A 13 -5.57 -8.63 -2.97
N ASP A 14 -5.30 -7.80 -1.99
CA ASP A 14 -4.86 -6.43 -2.20
C ASP A 14 -3.33 -6.42 -2.23
N LEU A 15 -2.80 -6.21 -3.43
CA LEU A 15 -1.36 -6.27 -3.69
C LEU A 15 -0.76 -4.86 -3.63
N GLY A 16 -0.78 -4.26 -2.45
CA GLY A 16 -0.31 -2.89 -2.25
C GLY A 16 1.23 -2.75 -2.24
N THR A 17 1.70 -1.54 -2.54
CA THR A 17 3.15 -1.21 -2.54
C THR A 17 3.79 -1.44 -1.17
N ALA A 18 3.14 -0.99 -0.10
CA ALA A 18 3.66 -1.11 1.27
C ALA A 18 3.27 -2.43 1.93
N ASN A 19 2.00 -2.83 1.84
CA ASN A 19 1.45 -4.02 2.46
C ASN A 19 0.61 -4.82 1.48
N THR A 20 0.65 -6.15 1.63
CA THR A 20 -0.23 -7.09 0.94
C THR A 20 -1.24 -7.66 1.93
N LEU A 21 -2.53 -7.54 1.59
CA LEU A 21 -3.63 -8.13 2.35
C LEU A 21 -4.17 -9.35 1.62
N ILE A 22 -4.51 -10.40 2.35
CA ILE A 22 -5.26 -11.54 1.80
C ILE A 22 -6.50 -11.74 2.64
N ILE A 23 -7.63 -11.75 1.98
CA ILE A 23 -8.95 -12.00 2.55
C ILE A 23 -9.37 -13.41 2.15
N HIS A 24 -9.83 -14.19 3.11
CA HIS A 24 -10.37 -15.54 2.93
C HIS A 24 -11.54 -15.74 3.88
N ASN A 25 -12.69 -16.20 3.36
CA ASN A 25 -13.92 -16.34 4.12
C ASN A 25 -14.35 -15.06 4.86
N ASP A 26 -14.32 -13.93 4.16
CA ASP A 26 -14.67 -12.59 4.66
C ASP A 26 -13.81 -12.06 5.83
N GLU A 27 -12.67 -12.69 6.09
CA GLU A 27 -11.71 -12.27 7.11
C GLU A 27 -10.33 -11.95 6.50
N VAL A 28 -9.67 -10.92 7.02
CA VAL A 28 -8.27 -10.62 6.69
C VAL A 28 -7.38 -11.66 7.38
N VAL A 29 -6.91 -12.64 6.62
CA VAL A 29 -6.07 -13.74 7.13
C VAL A 29 -4.58 -13.47 6.99
N VAL A 30 -4.18 -12.56 6.09
CA VAL A 30 -2.80 -12.10 5.92
C VAL A 30 -2.80 -10.57 5.84
N ASN A 31 -1.96 -9.95 6.65
CA ASN A 31 -1.63 -8.53 6.59
C ASN A 31 -0.12 -8.39 6.84
N GLU A 32 0.61 -8.35 5.73
CA GLU A 32 2.07 -8.43 5.75
C GLU A 32 2.69 -7.37 4.84
N PRO A 33 3.83 -6.78 5.22
CA PRO A 33 4.59 -5.90 4.34
C PRO A 33 4.94 -6.56 3.00
N SER A 34 4.83 -5.80 1.91
CA SER A 34 5.14 -6.25 0.54
C SER A 34 6.65 -6.31 0.29
N ILE A 35 7.33 -7.22 1.00
CA ILE A 35 8.78 -7.39 0.95
C ILE A 35 9.16 -8.87 1.05
N VAL A 36 10.19 -9.26 0.30
CA VAL A 36 10.75 -10.61 0.31
C VAL A 36 12.26 -10.57 0.52
N ALA A 37 12.77 -11.50 1.33
CA ALA A 37 14.20 -11.73 1.52
C ALA A 37 14.62 -12.98 0.74
N LEU A 38 15.55 -12.80 -0.18
CA LEU A 38 16.05 -13.84 -1.09
C LEU A 38 17.51 -14.17 -0.80
N ASN A 39 17.90 -15.41 -1.03
CA ASN A 39 19.31 -15.80 -1.06
C ASN A 39 19.96 -15.23 -2.32
N ARG A 40 21.01 -14.42 -2.16
CA ARG A 40 21.69 -13.77 -3.28
C ARG A 40 22.39 -14.76 -4.21
N ASN A 41 22.85 -15.90 -3.67
CA ASN A 41 23.49 -16.96 -4.44
C ASN A 41 22.47 -17.89 -5.14
N ASN A 42 21.23 -17.91 -4.65
CA ASN A 42 20.11 -18.66 -5.24
C ASN A 42 18.84 -17.80 -5.22
N PRO A 43 18.61 -16.93 -6.23
CA PRO A 43 17.48 -15.97 -6.22
C PRO A 43 16.08 -16.60 -6.17
N LYS A 44 15.96 -17.92 -6.39
CA LYS A 44 14.69 -18.64 -6.25
C LYS A 44 14.43 -19.12 -4.81
N GLU A 45 15.41 -19.04 -3.94
CA GLU A 45 15.29 -19.43 -2.54
C GLU A 45 14.80 -18.25 -1.69
N VAL A 46 13.57 -18.37 -1.19
CA VAL A 46 12.97 -17.40 -0.30
C VAL A 46 13.37 -17.71 1.14
N LEU A 47 13.99 -16.75 1.80
CA LEU A 47 14.42 -16.86 3.20
C LEU A 47 13.33 -16.36 4.16
N ALA A 48 12.61 -15.30 3.77
CA ALA A 48 11.52 -14.73 4.54
C ALA A 48 10.60 -13.85 3.65
N VAL A 49 9.37 -13.65 4.10
CA VAL A 49 8.42 -12.67 3.52
C VAL A 49 7.80 -11.84 4.63
N GLY A 50 7.20 -10.72 4.26
CA GLY A 50 6.42 -9.87 5.14
C GLY A 50 7.24 -9.31 6.30
N LYS A 51 6.66 -9.31 7.50
CA LYS A 51 7.29 -8.78 8.73
C LYS A 51 8.67 -9.36 9.00
N ARG A 52 8.86 -10.66 8.72
CA ARG A 52 10.17 -11.30 8.91
C ARG A 52 11.21 -10.75 7.92
N ALA A 53 10.86 -10.56 6.66
CA ALA A 53 11.74 -9.95 5.67
C ALA A 53 12.02 -8.47 5.99
N LEU A 54 11.01 -7.72 6.47
CA LEU A 54 11.16 -6.34 6.89
C LEU A 54 12.14 -6.18 8.07
N MET A 55 12.14 -7.13 9.02
CA MET A 55 13.13 -7.12 10.12
C MET A 55 14.56 -7.33 9.63
N MET A 56 14.74 -7.95 8.47
CA MET A 56 16.04 -8.16 7.83
C MET A 56 16.46 -6.97 6.96
N HIS A 57 15.51 -6.15 6.52
CA HIS A 57 15.78 -4.99 5.66
C HIS A 57 16.74 -4.02 6.33
N GLU A 58 17.66 -3.43 5.56
CA GLU A 58 18.76 -2.55 6.03
C GLU A 58 19.75 -3.18 7.04
N LYS A 59 19.59 -4.47 7.36
CA LYS A 59 20.45 -5.22 8.32
C LYS A 59 21.05 -6.48 7.71
N THR A 60 20.96 -6.64 6.39
CA THR A 60 21.32 -7.88 5.72
C THR A 60 22.83 -8.08 5.58
N HIS A 61 23.27 -9.32 5.73
CA HIS A 61 24.60 -9.75 5.30
C HIS A 61 24.65 -9.82 3.75
N GLU A 62 25.86 -9.82 3.16
CA GLU A 62 26.06 -9.82 1.70
C GLU A 62 25.35 -10.98 0.96
N SER A 63 25.11 -12.10 1.64
CA SER A 63 24.39 -13.26 1.07
C SER A 63 22.88 -13.09 0.98
N ILE A 64 22.31 -12.06 1.58
CA ILE A 64 20.86 -11.83 1.63
C ILE A 64 20.51 -10.53 0.88
N ARG A 65 19.49 -10.61 0.03
CA ARG A 65 18.91 -9.45 -0.64
C ARG A 65 17.44 -9.33 -0.23
N THR A 66 17.05 -8.20 0.33
CA THR A 66 15.64 -7.84 0.51
C THR A 66 15.15 -7.07 -0.70
N VAL A 67 13.95 -7.38 -1.17
CA VAL A 67 13.32 -6.78 -2.35
C VAL A 67 11.89 -6.39 -2.01
N ARG A 68 11.52 -5.15 -2.33
CA ARG A 68 10.13 -4.72 -2.44
C ARG A 68 9.72 -4.90 -3.90
N PRO A 69 8.92 -5.89 -4.23
CA PRO A 69 8.61 -6.21 -5.63
C PRO A 69 7.63 -5.24 -6.26
N LEU A 70 6.92 -4.45 -5.44
CA LEU A 70 5.99 -3.42 -5.88
C LEU A 70 6.59 -2.04 -5.61
N LYS A 71 6.41 -1.15 -6.57
CA LYS A 71 6.83 0.24 -6.47
C LYS A 71 5.85 1.12 -7.24
N ASP A 72 5.46 2.24 -6.66
CA ASP A 72 4.58 3.21 -7.31
C ASP A 72 3.27 2.57 -7.86
N GLY A 73 2.70 1.61 -7.10
CA GLY A 73 1.47 0.90 -7.46
C GLY A 73 1.63 -0.21 -8.51
N VAL A 74 2.84 -0.49 -9.02
CA VAL A 74 3.07 -1.50 -10.07
C VAL A 74 4.11 -2.54 -9.66
N ILE A 75 4.10 -3.69 -10.35
CA ILE A 75 5.11 -4.72 -10.15
C ILE A 75 6.41 -4.30 -10.85
N ALA A 76 7.44 -4.00 -10.05
CA ALA A 76 8.77 -3.64 -10.51
C ALA A 76 9.69 -4.88 -10.69
N ASP A 77 9.46 -5.95 -9.91
CA ASP A 77 10.20 -7.21 -10.00
C ASP A 77 9.23 -8.39 -9.99
N PHE A 78 8.93 -8.93 -11.19
CA PHE A 78 7.94 -10.00 -11.38
C PHE A 78 8.32 -11.30 -10.67
N ASN A 79 9.59 -11.68 -10.70
CA ASN A 79 10.06 -12.91 -10.05
C ASN A 79 9.92 -12.80 -8.52
N ALA A 80 10.29 -11.65 -7.96
CA ALA A 80 10.14 -11.40 -6.53
C ALA A 80 8.67 -11.31 -6.12
N ALA A 81 7.78 -10.73 -6.96
CA ALA A 81 6.35 -10.65 -6.71
C ALA A 81 5.70 -12.04 -6.70
N GLU A 82 5.98 -12.89 -7.69
CA GLU A 82 5.51 -14.28 -7.74
C GLU A 82 5.93 -15.05 -6.49
N LEU A 83 7.21 -14.98 -6.13
CA LEU A 83 7.74 -15.64 -4.96
C LEU A 83 7.08 -15.14 -3.67
N MET A 84 6.87 -13.81 -3.55
CA MET A 84 6.20 -13.19 -2.41
C MET A 84 4.74 -13.66 -2.30
N ILE A 85 3.97 -13.57 -3.37
CA ILE A 85 2.55 -13.98 -3.41
C ILE A 85 2.44 -15.46 -3.01
N ARG A 86 3.28 -16.32 -3.60
CA ARG A 86 3.29 -17.75 -3.29
C ARG A 86 3.57 -18.04 -1.82
N GLU A 87 4.52 -17.33 -1.21
CA GLU A 87 4.84 -17.53 0.20
C GLU A 87 3.77 -16.93 1.12
N LEU A 88 3.15 -15.80 0.75
CA LEU A 88 2.04 -15.20 1.51
C LEU A 88 0.79 -16.09 1.48
N ILE A 89 0.46 -16.70 0.34
CA ILE A 89 -0.66 -17.65 0.24
C ILE A 89 -0.46 -18.87 1.18
N LYS A 90 0.78 -19.29 1.43
CA LYS A 90 1.05 -20.38 2.40
C LYS A 90 0.68 -19.99 3.83
N LEU A 91 0.62 -18.69 4.16
CA LEU A 91 0.21 -18.22 5.47
C LEU A 91 -1.30 -18.34 5.70
N VAL A 92 -2.10 -18.43 4.64
CA VAL A 92 -3.56 -18.66 4.72
C VAL A 92 -3.85 -19.98 5.43
N TYR A 93 -3.00 -21.00 5.20
CA TYR A 93 -3.09 -22.27 5.90
C TYR A 93 -1.81 -22.56 6.70
N PRO A 94 -1.78 -22.28 8.01
CA PRO A 94 -0.62 -22.54 8.86
C PRO A 94 -0.24 -24.03 8.93
N LYS A 95 -1.24 -24.90 8.80
CA LYS A 95 -1.05 -26.36 8.68
C LYS A 95 -1.24 -26.75 7.22
N LYS A 96 -0.19 -27.30 6.59
CA LYS A 96 -0.28 -27.77 5.20
C LYS A 96 -1.43 -28.77 5.07
N PRO A 97 -2.48 -28.47 4.27
CA PRO A 97 -3.54 -29.40 4.03
C PRO A 97 -3.00 -30.62 3.28
N LEU A 98 -3.56 -31.79 3.52
CA LEU A 98 -3.18 -33.04 2.84
C LEU A 98 -3.34 -32.92 1.31
N PHE A 99 -4.37 -32.16 0.90
CA PHE A 99 -4.62 -31.78 -0.49
C PHE A 99 -4.64 -30.27 -0.58
N PRO A 100 -3.66 -29.64 -1.27
CA PRO A 100 -3.67 -28.18 -1.45
C PRO A 100 -4.91 -27.76 -2.24
N PRO A 101 -5.63 -26.72 -1.79
CA PRO A 101 -6.78 -26.22 -2.51
C PRO A 101 -6.38 -25.63 -3.87
N SER A 102 -7.32 -25.68 -4.80
CA SER A 102 -7.24 -24.90 -6.03
C SER A 102 -7.76 -23.50 -5.73
N TRP A 103 -7.02 -22.46 -6.09
CA TRP A 103 -7.36 -21.09 -5.77
C TRP A 103 -8.11 -20.40 -6.92
N ARG A 104 -9.21 -19.73 -6.56
CA ARG A 104 -9.79 -18.65 -7.35
C ARG A 104 -9.37 -17.36 -6.69
N MET A 105 -8.63 -16.52 -7.41
CA MET A 105 -8.05 -15.30 -6.87
C MET A 105 -8.68 -14.06 -7.48
N MET A 106 -9.17 -13.15 -6.64
CA MET A 106 -9.49 -11.78 -7.02
C MET A 106 -8.33 -10.90 -6.59
N ILE A 107 -7.74 -10.11 -7.49
CA ILE A 107 -6.59 -9.28 -7.20
C ILE A 107 -6.92 -7.83 -7.52
N CYS A 108 -6.72 -6.95 -6.54
CA CYS A 108 -6.86 -5.52 -6.74
C CYS A 108 -5.70 -4.99 -7.59
N ILE A 109 -6.03 -4.10 -8.52
CA ILE A 109 -5.08 -3.47 -9.43
C ILE A 109 -5.34 -1.96 -9.51
N PRO A 110 -4.30 -1.12 -9.67
CA PRO A 110 -4.47 0.30 -9.92
C PRO A 110 -5.31 0.55 -11.17
N SER A 111 -6.07 1.63 -11.19
CA SER A 111 -6.89 1.99 -12.36
C SER A 111 -6.05 2.40 -13.57
N SER A 112 -4.87 2.99 -13.34
CA SER A 112 -3.93 3.42 -14.39
C SER A 112 -3.01 2.32 -14.92
N ILE A 113 -3.23 1.06 -14.55
CA ILE A 113 -2.39 -0.09 -14.92
C ILE A 113 -2.43 -0.38 -16.43
N THR A 114 -1.28 -0.63 -17.02
CA THR A 114 -1.17 -1.02 -18.43
C THR A 114 -1.58 -2.48 -18.68
N GLU A 115 -1.93 -2.82 -19.93
CA GLU A 115 -2.28 -4.21 -20.29
C GLU A 115 -1.12 -5.20 -20.07
N VAL A 116 0.13 -4.72 -20.21
CA VAL A 116 1.32 -5.54 -19.93
C VAL A 116 1.43 -5.86 -18.44
N GLU A 117 1.19 -4.87 -17.58
CA GLU A 117 1.20 -5.04 -16.13
C GLU A 117 0.04 -5.90 -15.64
N LYS A 118 -1.19 -5.73 -16.19
CA LYS A 118 -2.34 -6.62 -15.93
C LYS A 118 -2.01 -8.08 -16.22
N ARG A 119 -1.38 -8.32 -17.37
CA ARG A 119 -0.94 -9.66 -17.76
C ARG A 119 0.08 -10.21 -16.77
N ALA A 120 1.03 -9.38 -16.35
CA ALA A 120 2.06 -9.77 -15.41
C ALA A 120 1.50 -10.12 -14.01
N VAL A 121 0.51 -9.36 -13.51
CA VAL A 121 -0.22 -9.70 -12.28
C VAL A 121 -0.89 -11.06 -12.41
N ARG A 122 -1.59 -11.31 -13.55
CA ARG A 122 -2.26 -12.58 -13.80
C ARG A 122 -1.28 -13.74 -13.88
N ASP A 123 -0.20 -13.60 -14.65
CA ASP A 123 0.84 -14.62 -14.80
C ASP A 123 1.50 -14.95 -13.45
N SER A 124 1.75 -13.93 -12.61
CA SER A 124 2.29 -14.13 -11.25
C SER A 124 1.34 -14.90 -10.34
N ALA A 125 0.04 -14.61 -10.41
CA ALA A 125 -0.98 -15.31 -9.65
C ALA A 125 -1.14 -16.78 -10.10
N GLU A 126 -1.14 -17.03 -11.40
CA GLU A 126 -1.22 -18.39 -11.97
C GLU A 126 0.01 -19.22 -11.57
N GLN A 127 1.21 -18.64 -11.60
CA GLN A 127 2.44 -19.29 -11.14
C GLN A 127 2.43 -19.52 -9.62
N ALA A 128 1.75 -18.66 -8.86
CA ALA A 128 1.54 -18.84 -7.43
C ALA A 128 0.47 -19.92 -7.10
N GLY A 129 -0.23 -20.47 -8.11
CA GLY A 129 -1.17 -21.57 -7.97
C GLY A 129 -2.65 -21.21 -8.17
N ALA A 130 -2.95 -20.03 -8.73
CA ALA A 130 -4.31 -19.69 -9.09
C ALA A 130 -4.78 -20.54 -10.28
N LYS A 131 -6.01 -21.04 -10.21
CA LYS A 131 -6.72 -21.68 -11.31
C LYS A 131 -7.50 -20.68 -12.13
N GLU A 132 -8.06 -19.68 -11.46
CA GLU A 132 -8.83 -18.60 -12.06
C GLU A 132 -8.38 -17.28 -11.40
N VAL A 133 -8.16 -16.24 -12.20
CA VAL A 133 -7.73 -14.91 -11.75
C VAL A 133 -8.71 -13.87 -12.25
N TYR A 134 -9.28 -13.12 -11.33
CA TYR A 134 -10.12 -11.95 -11.57
C TYR A 134 -9.36 -10.69 -11.13
N LEU A 135 -9.43 -9.64 -11.93
CA LEU A 135 -8.82 -8.36 -11.61
C LEU A 135 -9.91 -7.35 -11.29
N LEU A 136 -9.77 -6.64 -10.17
CA LEU A 136 -10.68 -5.59 -9.73
C LEU A 136 -9.89 -4.30 -9.57
N HIS A 137 -10.41 -3.17 -10.05
CA HIS A 137 -9.75 -1.88 -9.85
C HIS A 137 -9.81 -1.45 -8.37
N GLU A 138 -8.68 -1.04 -7.80
CA GLU A 138 -8.55 -0.61 -6.40
C GLU A 138 -9.63 0.38 -5.94
N PRO A 139 -9.95 1.47 -6.69
CA PRO A 139 -10.97 2.41 -6.25
C PRO A 139 -12.38 1.80 -6.21
N MET A 140 -12.66 0.81 -7.07
CA MET A 140 -13.92 0.08 -7.03
C MET A 140 -13.98 -0.84 -5.81
N ALA A 141 -12.88 -1.51 -5.49
CA ALA A 141 -12.76 -2.33 -4.28
C ALA A 141 -12.91 -1.46 -3.01
N ALA A 142 -12.29 -0.27 -2.98
CA ALA A 142 -12.39 0.69 -1.89
C ALA A 142 -13.85 1.17 -1.72
N ALA A 143 -14.55 1.54 -2.81
CA ALA A 143 -15.95 1.95 -2.78
C ALA A 143 -16.85 0.88 -2.16
N LEU A 144 -16.71 -0.36 -2.62
CA LEU A 144 -17.45 -1.50 -2.08
C LEU A 144 -17.13 -1.76 -0.60
N GLY A 145 -15.85 -1.64 -0.23
CA GLY A 145 -15.38 -1.87 1.15
C GLY A 145 -15.91 -0.86 2.16
N ILE A 146 -16.14 0.39 1.76
CA ILE A 146 -16.75 1.43 2.61
C ILE A 146 -18.27 1.48 2.49
N GLY A 147 -18.87 0.57 1.73
CA GLY A 147 -20.32 0.41 1.63
C GLY A 147 -21.03 1.39 0.68
N ILE A 148 -20.31 1.95 -0.29
CA ILE A 148 -20.91 2.78 -1.35
C ILE A 148 -21.66 1.86 -2.32
N ASP A 149 -22.92 2.21 -2.63
CA ASP A 149 -23.63 1.62 -3.76
C ASP A 149 -23.09 2.25 -5.05
N VAL A 150 -22.20 1.52 -5.71
CA VAL A 150 -21.52 2.00 -6.94
C VAL A 150 -22.44 2.02 -8.16
N GLU A 151 -23.60 1.35 -8.11
CA GLU A 151 -24.58 1.30 -9.21
C GLU A 151 -25.49 2.54 -9.26
N GLU A 152 -25.59 3.29 -8.15
CA GLU A 152 -26.37 4.52 -8.12
C GLU A 152 -25.89 5.54 -9.13
N PRO A 153 -26.82 6.34 -9.73
CA PRO A 153 -26.47 7.44 -10.63
C PRO A 153 -26.02 8.70 -9.85
N VAL A 154 -25.07 8.54 -8.94
CA VAL A 154 -24.55 9.58 -8.05
C VAL A 154 -23.04 9.58 -8.06
N GLY A 155 -22.44 10.77 -8.15
CA GLY A 155 -21.00 10.94 -8.10
C GLY A 155 -20.42 10.71 -6.72
N ASN A 156 -19.51 9.75 -6.59
CA ASN A 156 -18.74 9.47 -5.37
C ASN A 156 -17.25 9.66 -5.68
N MET A 157 -16.58 10.55 -4.97
CA MET A 157 -15.13 10.74 -5.08
C MET A 157 -14.42 9.97 -3.98
N ILE A 158 -13.49 9.11 -4.39
CA ILE A 158 -12.67 8.30 -3.50
C ILE A 158 -11.22 8.73 -3.68
N ILE A 159 -10.56 9.02 -2.58
CA ILE A 159 -9.15 9.36 -2.50
C ILE A 159 -8.48 8.26 -1.69
N ASP A 160 -7.70 7.44 -2.38
CA ASP A 160 -6.97 6.32 -1.77
C ASP A 160 -5.49 6.68 -1.64
N ILE A 161 -5.04 6.97 -0.42
CA ILE A 161 -3.65 7.29 -0.11
C ILE A 161 -2.96 6.02 0.36
N GLY A 162 -2.33 5.31 -0.59
CA GLY A 162 -1.63 4.06 -0.34
C GLY A 162 -0.20 4.25 0.18
N GLY A 163 0.64 3.24 -0.06
CA GLY A 163 2.08 3.31 0.22
C GLY A 163 2.85 4.08 -0.85
N GLY A 164 2.68 3.73 -2.13
CA GLY A 164 3.43 4.30 -3.25
C GLY A 164 2.64 5.31 -4.09
N THR A 165 1.32 5.27 -4.07
CA THR A 165 0.45 6.09 -4.91
C THR A 165 -0.73 6.64 -4.14
N THR A 166 -1.21 7.82 -4.57
CA THR A 166 -2.52 8.35 -4.22
C THR A 166 -3.39 8.30 -5.47
N GLY A 167 -4.47 7.50 -5.40
CA GLY A 167 -5.52 7.42 -6.40
C GLY A 167 -6.66 8.37 -6.07
N ILE A 168 -7.14 9.13 -7.07
CA ILE A 168 -8.26 10.05 -6.94
C ILE A 168 -9.26 9.69 -8.03
N THR A 169 -10.38 9.10 -7.65
CA THR A 169 -11.31 8.49 -8.60
C THR A 169 -12.74 8.93 -8.32
N VAL A 170 -13.47 9.28 -9.38
CA VAL A 170 -14.92 9.53 -9.31
C VAL A 170 -15.65 8.35 -9.94
N ILE A 171 -16.56 7.77 -9.18
CA ILE A 171 -17.36 6.60 -9.56
C ILE A 171 -18.84 6.99 -9.61
N ALA A 172 -19.54 6.57 -10.66
CA ALA A 172 -20.98 6.62 -10.80
C ALA A 172 -21.45 5.53 -11.76
N LEU A 173 -22.66 4.96 -11.56
CA LEU A 173 -23.27 3.96 -12.43
C LEU A 173 -22.33 2.75 -12.71
N ALA A 174 -21.70 2.24 -11.68
CA ALA A 174 -20.70 1.18 -11.71
C ALA A 174 -19.49 1.44 -12.63
N GLY A 175 -19.27 2.69 -13.04
CA GLY A 175 -18.18 3.10 -13.91
C GLY A 175 -17.24 4.11 -13.26
N ILE A 176 -15.98 4.06 -13.67
CA ILE A 176 -14.99 5.10 -13.35
C ILE A 176 -15.18 6.25 -14.34
N VAL A 177 -15.56 7.43 -13.85
CA VAL A 177 -15.82 8.63 -14.65
C VAL A 177 -14.59 9.51 -14.77
N CYS A 178 -13.88 9.70 -13.67
CA CYS A 178 -12.61 10.43 -13.60
C CYS A 178 -11.64 9.60 -12.79
N ASP A 179 -10.38 9.53 -13.25
CA ASP A 179 -9.32 8.81 -12.58
C ASP A 179 -8.00 9.55 -12.72
N GLN A 180 -7.39 9.83 -11.59
CA GLN A 180 -6.04 10.40 -11.51
C GLN A 180 -5.23 9.61 -10.50
N SER A 181 -3.98 9.37 -10.80
CA SER A 181 -3.02 8.75 -9.88
C SER A 181 -1.74 9.56 -9.84
N ILE A 182 -1.25 9.84 -8.64
CA ILE A 182 0.03 10.50 -8.40
C ILE A 182 0.93 9.61 -7.55
N ARG A 183 2.24 9.72 -7.77
CA ARG A 183 3.26 8.96 -7.02
C ARG A 183 3.72 9.72 -5.78
N ILE A 184 2.76 10.15 -4.97
CA ILE A 184 2.96 10.82 -3.69
C ILE A 184 2.02 10.16 -2.71
N ALA A 185 2.58 9.46 -1.74
CA ALA A 185 1.84 8.68 -0.75
C ALA A 185 2.76 8.34 0.45
N GLY A 186 2.47 7.28 1.17
CA GLY A 186 3.16 6.88 2.39
C GLY A 186 4.68 6.78 2.29
N ASP A 187 5.22 6.30 1.17
CA ASP A 187 6.67 6.17 0.96
C ASP A 187 7.33 7.55 0.80
N GLU A 188 6.68 8.50 0.11
CA GLU A 188 7.16 9.89 0.00
C GLU A 188 7.11 10.58 1.37
N PHE A 189 6.03 10.37 2.15
CA PHE A 189 5.95 10.89 3.52
C PHE A 189 7.09 10.37 4.40
N THR A 190 7.44 9.10 4.26
CA THR A 190 8.59 8.50 4.97
C THR A 190 9.91 9.15 4.55
N ALA A 191 10.09 9.42 3.26
CA ALA A 191 11.26 10.11 2.74
C ALA A 191 11.35 11.57 3.21
N ASP A 192 10.23 12.29 3.22
CA ASP A 192 10.13 13.66 3.72
C ASP A 192 10.53 13.74 5.21
N ILE A 193 10.09 12.79 6.03
CA ILE A 193 10.47 12.71 7.45
C ILE A 193 11.97 12.47 7.61
N MET A 194 12.54 11.53 6.83
CA MET A 194 13.99 11.27 6.86
C MET A 194 14.79 12.52 6.50
N GLU A 195 14.37 13.24 5.46
CA GLU A 195 15.06 14.46 5.02
C GLU A 195 14.88 15.60 6.03
N ALA A 196 13.72 15.76 6.64
CA ALA A 196 13.47 16.77 7.69
C ALA A 196 14.40 16.54 8.90
N LEU A 197 14.46 15.31 9.43
CA LEU A 197 15.33 15.01 10.58
C LEU A 197 16.82 15.16 10.23
N ARG A 198 17.20 14.80 9.00
CA ARG A 198 18.55 15.03 8.50
C ARG A 198 18.87 16.52 8.44
N ARG A 199 17.96 17.34 7.92
CA ARG A 199 18.17 18.77 7.69
C ARG A 199 18.13 19.57 8.97
N TYR A 200 17.15 19.34 9.84
CA TYR A 200 16.93 20.17 11.04
C TYR A 200 17.71 19.69 12.26
N HIS A 201 17.92 18.37 12.38
CA HIS A 201 18.60 17.79 13.54
C HIS A 201 19.98 17.19 13.25
N SER A 202 20.40 17.20 11.98
CA SER A 202 21.60 16.47 11.53
C SER A 202 21.58 15.00 11.95
N LEU A 203 20.37 14.40 12.01
CA LEU A 203 20.15 13.04 12.46
C LEU A 203 19.86 12.12 11.27
N LEU A 204 20.66 11.07 11.11
CA LEU A 204 20.43 10.02 10.12
C LEU A 204 19.67 8.88 10.76
N ILE A 205 18.49 8.59 10.20
CA ILE A 205 17.64 7.45 10.56
C ILE A 205 17.39 6.56 9.35
N GLY A 206 17.01 5.31 9.59
CA GLY A 206 16.58 4.38 8.53
C GLY A 206 15.10 4.53 8.20
N GLU A 207 14.69 3.97 7.05
CA GLU A 207 13.32 3.97 6.54
C GLU A 207 12.32 3.44 7.59
N ARG A 208 12.67 2.32 8.25
CA ARG A 208 11.81 1.73 9.28
C ARG A 208 11.55 2.67 10.46
N THR A 209 12.54 3.43 10.88
CA THR A 209 12.40 4.41 11.97
C THR A 209 11.50 5.56 11.54
N ALA A 210 11.68 6.07 10.32
CA ALA A 210 10.84 7.13 9.76
C ALA A 210 9.38 6.68 9.61
N GLU A 211 9.15 5.45 9.17
CA GLU A 211 7.81 4.85 9.10
C GLU A 211 7.14 4.76 10.49
N GLN A 212 7.90 4.39 11.51
CA GLN A 212 7.39 4.36 12.89
C GLN A 212 7.04 5.77 13.40
N ILE A 213 7.85 6.79 13.09
CA ILE A 213 7.56 8.18 13.40
C ILE A 213 6.26 8.62 12.73
N LYS A 214 6.10 8.34 11.43
CA LYS A 214 4.90 8.63 10.67
C LYS A 214 3.65 8.05 11.32
N ILE A 215 3.69 6.77 11.73
CA ILE A 215 2.54 6.09 12.34
C ILE A 215 2.22 6.63 13.73
N GLN A 216 3.23 7.05 14.52
CA GLN A 216 3.02 7.44 15.92
C GLN A 216 2.68 8.92 16.10
N VAL A 217 3.32 9.79 15.32
CA VAL A 217 3.18 11.26 15.45
C VAL A 217 2.96 11.96 14.12
N GLY A 218 2.62 11.19 13.05
CA GLY A 218 2.25 11.77 11.75
C GLY A 218 1.00 12.64 11.89
N ALA A 219 1.01 13.78 11.22
CA ALA A 219 -0.13 14.68 11.18
C ALA A 219 -0.12 15.49 9.88
N ALA A 220 -1.30 15.77 9.34
CA ALA A 220 -1.45 16.65 8.18
C ALA A 220 -1.49 18.14 8.57
N MET A 221 -1.78 18.44 9.84
CA MET A 221 -1.92 19.80 10.37
C MET A 221 -1.16 19.96 11.68
N LYS A 222 -0.66 21.19 11.94
CA LYS A 222 0.07 21.51 13.17
C LYS A 222 -0.86 21.63 14.39
N ASP A 223 -2.07 22.13 14.18
CA ASP A 223 -3.06 22.37 15.24
C ASP A 223 -4.06 21.21 15.26
N LEU A 224 -3.88 20.31 16.24
CA LEU A 224 -4.77 19.18 16.48
C LEU A 224 -5.52 19.38 17.79
N GLU A 225 -6.79 18.97 17.85
CA GLU A 225 -7.59 18.99 19.10
C GLU A 225 -7.00 18.05 20.17
N ASN A 226 -6.49 16.89 19.75
CA ASN A 226 -5.88 15.90 20.63
C ASN A 226 -4.51 15.50 20.06
N PRO A 227 -3.47 16.31 20.27
CA PRO A 227 -2.15 16.02 19.72
C PRO A 227 -1.52 14.79 20.41
N PRO A 228 -0.81 13.94 19.64
CA PRO A 228 -0.01 12.88 20.23
C PRO A 228 1.15 13.45 21.05
N GLU A 229 1.64 12.68 22.03
CA GLU A 229 2.86 13.03 22.78
C GLU A 229 4.10 12.95 21.88
N ASP A 230 5.08 13.82 22.16
CA ASP A 230 6.38 13.78 21.49
C ASP A 230 7.06 12.42 21.75
N ILE A 231 7.73 11.89 20.74
CA ILE A 231 8.39 10.59 20.84
C ILE A 231 9.91 10.70 20.81
N PRO A 232 10.64 9.86 21.58
CA PRO A 232 12.10 9.78 21.50
C PRO A 232 12.53 8.99 20.25
N VAL A 233 13.37 9.61 19.43
CA VAL A 233 13.90 9.02 18.20
C VAL A 233 15.41 8.88 18.29
N ASN A 234 15.91 7.67 18.00
CA ASN A 234 17.33 7.37 17.98
C ASN A 234 17.86 7.31 16.54
N GLY A 235 18.99 7.92 16.29
CA GLY A 235 19.66 7.90 15.02
C GLY A 235 21.17 8.10 15.16
N ARG A 236 21.87 8.28 14.03
CA ARG A 236 23.28 8.63 14.01
C ARG A 236 23.42 10.13 13.74
N ASP A 237 24.08 10.84 14.64
CA ASP A 237 24.44 12.24 14.44
C ASP A 237 25.43 12.36 13.25
N LEU A 238 25.11 13.20 12.27
CA LEU A 238 25.91 13.37 11.07
C LEU A 238 27.19 14.19 11.29
N VAL A 239 27.24 14.98 12.37
CA VAL A 239 28.41 15.81 12.70
C VAL A 239 29.45 15.02 13.47
N THR A 240 29.01 14.26 14.49
CA THR A 240 29.89 13.51 15.38
C THR A 240 30.06 12.05 15.01
N GLY A 241 29.14 11.50 14.20
CA GLY A 241 29.10 10.09 13.81
C GLY A 241 28.60 9.13 14.89
N ILE A 242 28.30 9.61 16.11
CA ILE A 242 27.87 8.78 17.24
C ILE A 242 26.34 8.69 17.33
N PRO A 243 25.78 7.68 18.03
CA PRO A 243 24.36 7.61 18.32
C PRO A 243 23.86 8.84 19.08
N LYS A 244 22.68 9.35 18.68
CA LYS A 244 22.02 10.52 19.28
C LYS A 244 20.53 10.24 19.40
N GLN A 245 19.93 10.78 20.46
CA GLN A 245 18.47 10.76 20.67
C GLN A 245 17.94 12.20 20.63
N ILE A 246 16.79 12.38 19.99
CA ILE A 246 16.03 13.63 19.97
C ILE A 246 14.56 13.36 20.31
N MET A 247 13.82 14.39 20.70
CA MET A 247 12.36 14.35 20.79
C MET A 247 11.79 14.89 19.47
N VAL A 248 10.76 14.24 18.95
CA VAL A 248 10.09 14.59 17.68
C VAL A 248 8.61 14.80 17.97
N SER A 249 8.08 15.95 17.55
CA SER A 249 6.67 16.33 17.72
C SER A 249 5.85 16.13 16.43
N HIS A 250 4.53 16.01 16.57
CA HIS A 250 3.62 15.99 15.43
C HIS A 250 3.69 17.29 14.60
N GLN A 251 3.96 18.44 15.22
CA GLN A 251 4.05 19.73 14.54
C GLN A 251 5.23 19.76 13.55
N GLU A 252 6.36 19.20 13.98
CA GLU A 252 7.54 19.07 13.12
C GLU A 252 7.28 18.12 11.95
N ILE A 253 6.55 17.03 12.18
CA ILE A 253 6.19 16.09 11.12
C ILE A 253 5.17 16.72 10.18
N ALA A 254 4.16 17.43 10.68
CA ALA A 254 3.21 18.15 9.83
C ALA A 254 3.93 19.15 8.89
N GLU A 255 4.94 19.87 9.40
CA GLU A 255 5.76 20.77 8.57
C GLU A 255 6.59 20.01 7.52
N ALA A 256 7.12 18.86 7.88
CA ALA A 256 7.88 18.02 6.95
C ALA A 256 7.01 17.51 5.78
N LEU A 257 5.74 17.18 6.04
CA LEU A 257 4.79 16.60 5.09
C LEU A 257 4.05 17.64 4.24
N ASP A 258 4.03 18.92 4.64
CA ASP A 258 3.23 20.00 4.04
C ASP A 258 3.33 20.05 2.52
N LYS A 259 4.53 19.94 1.95
CA LYS A 259 4.75 19.96 0.51
C LYS A 259 4.12 18.76 -0.22
N SER A 260 4.19 17.58 0.35
CA SER A 260 3.63 16.37 -0.25
C SER A 260 2.11 16.35 -0.13
N ILE A 261 1.56 16.82 0.99
CA ILE A 261 0.12 17.00 1.18
C ILE A 261 -0.44 18.03 0.21
N PHE A 262 0.21 19.18 0.05
CA PHE A 262 -0.20 20.20 -0.90
C PHE A 262 -0.31 19.66 -2.34
N LYS A 263 0.61 18.80 -2.78
CA LYS A 263 0.52 18.18 -4.11
C LYS A 263 -0.66 17.22 -4.24
N ILE A 264 -1.05 16.54 -3.14
CA ILE A 264 -2.26 15.71 -3.13
C ILE A 264 -3.50 16.61 -3.27
N GLU A 265 -3.55 17.72 -2.55
CA GLU A 265 -4.63 18.71 -2.68
C GLU A 265 -4.74 19.26 -4.11
N GLU A 266 -3.61 19.63 -4.74
CA GLU A 266 -3.61 20.07 -6.15
C GLU A 266 -4.18 19.00 -7.09
N ALA A 267 -3.84 17.72 -6.86
CA ALA A 267 -4.35 16.61 -7.67
C ALA A 267 -5.85 16.40 -7.46
N ILE A 268 -6.36 16.57 -6.24
CA ILE A 268 -7.80 16.51 -5.93
C ILE A 268 -8.55 17.62 -6.67
N LEU A 269 -8.07 18.86 -6.59
CA LEU A 269 -8.66 20.00 -7.29
C LEU A 269 -8.70 19.75 -8.80
N LYS A 270 -7.62 19.25 -9.37
CA LYS A 270 -7.54 18.91 -10.79
C LYS A 270 -8.51 17.79 -11.19
N ALA A 271 -8.75 16.79 -10.34
CA ALA A 271 -9.74 15.77 -10.57
C ALA A 271 -11.18 16.34 -10.53
N LEU A 272 -11.45 17.25 -9.61
CA LEU A 272 -12.74 17.96 -9.53
C LEU A 272 -13.01 18.83 -10.78
N GLU A 273 -11.99 19.53 -11.29
CA GLU A 273 -12.09 20.30 -12.53
C GLU A 273 -12.45 19.45 -13.75
N GLN A 274 -12.03 18.20 -13.78
CA GLN A 274 -12.31 17.23 -14.86
C GLN A 274 -13.63 16.48 -14.65
N THR A 275 -14.23 16.59 -13.49
CA THR A 275 -15.47 15.90 -13.13
C THR A 275 -16.67 16.61 -13.77
N PRO A 276 -17.61 15.87 -14.41
CA PRO A 276 -18.83 16.45 -14.92
C PRO A 276 -19.61 17.25 -13.87
N PRO A 277 -20.23 18.40 -14.23
CA PRO A 277 -20.84 19.31 -13.25
C PRO A 277 -21.88 18.66 -12.33
N GLU A 278 -22.70 17.74 -12.85
CA GLU A 278 -23.72 17.06 -12.05
C GLU A 278 -23.12 16.16 -10.99
N LEU A 279 -22.02 15.44 -11.32
CA LEU A 279 -21.31 14.59 -10.36
C LEU A 279 -20.52 15.46 -9.36
N ALA A 280 -19.97 16.59 -9.79
CA ALA A 280 -19.33 17.54 -8.89
C ALA A 280 -20.33 18.13 -7.87
N ALA A 281 -21.57 18.37 -8.27
CA ALA A 281 -22.64 18.77 -7.36
C ALA A 281 -23.00 17.69 -6.34
N ASP A 282 -22.95 16.42 -6.73
CA ASP A 282 -23.14 15.30 -5.80
C ASP A 282 -22.01 15.21 -4.79
N ILE A 283 -20.77 15.33 -5.24
CA ILE A 283 -19.57 15.32 -4.39
C ILE A 283 -19.62 16.49 -3.38
N TYR A 284 -20.05 17.67 -3.82
CA TYR A 284 -20.21 18.82 -2.92
C TYR A 284 -21.22 18.55 -1.79
N ARG A 285 -22.28 17.80 -2.05
CA ARG A 285 -23.33 17.47 -1.05
C ARG A 285 -22.91 16.32 -0.12
N ARG A 286 -22.24 15.32 -0.66
CA ARG A 286 -21.89 14.07 0.08
C ARG A 286 -20.50 14.13 0.70
N GLY A 287 -19.62 15.01 0.22
CA GLY A 287 -18.22 15.03 0.56
C GLY A 287 -17.42 14.05 -0.28
N LEU A 288 -16.18 13.84 0.13
CA LEU A 288 -15.26 12.89 -0.47
C LEU A 288 -14.89 11.82 0.57
N TYR A 289 -14.50 10.63 0.08
CA TYR A 289 -14.14 9.51 0.92
C TYR A 289 -12.62 9.34 0.89
N LEU A 290 -11.99 9.40 2.07
CA LEU A 290 -10.57 9.10 2.25
C LEU A 290 -10.41 7.64 2.64
N THR A 291 -9.47 6.95 1.99
CA THR A 291 -9.09 5.57 2.27
C THR A 291 -7.59 5.38 2.12
N GLY A 292 -7.11 4.18 2.41
CA GLY A 292 -5.69 3.85 2.39
C GLY A 292 -4.96 4.17 3.70
N GLY A 293 -3.80 3.55 3.88
CA GLY A 293 -3.01 3.70 5.10
C GLY A 293 -2.40 5.09 5.30
N GLY A 294 -2.21 5.84 4.20
CA GLY A 294 -1.71 7.22 4.26
C GLY A 294 -2.76 8.26 4.65
N ALA A 295 -4.04 7.86 4.74
CA ALA A 295 -5.15 8.73 5.16
C ALA A 295 -5.39 8.68 6.69
N LEU A 296 -4.70 7.79 7.41
CA LEU A 296 -4.76 7.62 8.87
C LEU A 296 -3.83 8.58 9.58
#